data_5798f7497c34ec89ca770677afd6a96e
#
_entry.id   5798f7497c34ec89ca770677afd6a96e
#
_cell.length_a   1.000
_cell.length_b   1.000
_cell.length_c   1.000
_cell.angle_alpha   90.00
_cell.angle_beta   90.00
_cell.angle_gamma   90.00
#
_symmetry.space_group_name_H-M   'P 1'
#
loop_
_entity.id
_entity.type
_entity.pdbx_description
1 polymer ?
#
loop_
_entity_poly.entity_id
_entity_poly.type
_entity_poly.pdbx_seq_one_letter_code
_entity_poly.pdbx_strand_id
1 'polypeptide(L)'
;INLVHNIDFVRYLIREIDCVQSFESNSVRGGDTEDTAVALLKFQNESLGTLSVSDTIISPWSWELTSKENPIYSYNKQTWYWIGGTHASLELPQSKIWKSVDKWSWWEPITRSNYKIGKYKDYPLAQQLNNFLAVIKKMKNQSVQGWMV
;
A
#
# COMPACT_ATOMS: atom_id res chain seq x y z
N ILE A 1 -1.14 -13.31 8.72
CA ILE A 1 -0.61 -11.99 8.34
C ILE A 1 -1.48 -11.44 7.21
N ASN A 2 -1.92 -10.19 7.33
CA ASN A 2 -2.89 -9.60 6.39
C ASN A 2 -2.20 -8.90 5.19
N LEU A 3 -1.27 -9.61 4.55
CA LEU A 3 -0.45 -9.08 3.47
C LEU A 3 -1.21 -8.95 2.14
N VAL A 4 -2.27 -9.72 1.96
CA VAL A 4 -3.01 -9.78 0.69
C VAL A 4 -3.53 -8.40 0.22
N HIS A 5 -3.98 -7.56 1.14
CA HIS A 5 -4.45 -6.21 0.81
C HIS A 5 -3.31 -5.29 0.34
N ASN A 6 -2.11 -5.44 0.94
CA ASN A 6 -0.94 -4.66 0.53
C ASN A 6 -0.44 -5.09 -0.86
N ILE A 7 -0.46 -6.38 -1.16
CA ILE A 7 -0.11 -6.91 -2.48
C ILE A 7 -1.09 -6.40 -3.54
N ASP A 8 -2.39 -6.49 -3.28
CA ASP A 8 -3.41 -5.99 -4.20
C ASP A 8 -3.27 -4.48 -4.44
N PHE A 9 -3.01 -3.71 -3.39
CA PHE A 9 -2.82 -2.27 -3.47
C PHE A 9 -1.59 -1.88 -4.31
N VAL A 10 -0.44 -2.52 -4.14
CA VAL A 10 0.75 -2.20 -4.96
C VAL A 10 0.57 -2.65 -6.42
N ARG A 11 -0.13 -3.75 -6.67
CA ARG A 11 -0.51 -4.17 -8.03
C ARG A 11 -1.41 -3.12 -8.69
N TYR A 12 -2.40 -2.60 -7.99
CA TYR A 12 -3.29 -1.56 -8.48
C TYR A 12 -2.54 -0.25 -8.80
N LEU A 13 -1.63 0.16 -7.92
CA LEU A 13 -0.92 1.45 -8.08
C LEU A 13 0.21 1.40 -9.11
N ILE A 14 0.93 0.29 -9.19
CA ILE A 14 2.16 0.21 -9.98
C ILE A 14 1.94 -0.61 -11.24
N ARG A 15 1.75 -1.91 -11.09
CA ARG A 15 1.48 -2.89 -12.16
C ARG A 15 1.46 -4.32 -11.57
N GLU A 16 1.15 -5.31 -12.40
CA GLU A 16 1.28 -6.72 -12.02
C GLU A 16 2.74 -7.06 -11.65
N ILE A 17 2.88 -7.92 -10.64
CA ILE A 17 4.18 -8.42 -10.18
C ILE A 17 4.64 -9.51 -11.12
N ASP A 18 5.85 -9.40 -11.63
CA ASP A 18 6.49 -10.35 -12.54
C ASP A 18 7.37 -11.36 -11.80
N CYS A 19 8.11 -10.90 -10.78
CA CYS A 19 9.04 -11.73 -10.04
C CYS A 19 9.09 -11.33 -8.55
N VAL A 20 9.24 -12.34 -7.69
CA VAL A 20 9.39 -12.16 -6.25
C VAL A 20 10.60 -12.97 -5.76
N GLN A 21 11.41 -12.36 -4.92
CA GLN A 21 12.42 -13.04 -4.10
C GLN A 21 12.16 -12.71 -2.64
N SER A 22 12.11 -13.70 -1.77
CA SER A 22 11.78 -13.50 -0.36
C SER A 22 12.70 -14.26 0.59
N PHE A 23 12.77 -13.73 1.80
CA PHE A 23 13.27 -14.43 2.98
C PHE A 23 12.19 -14.40 4.04
N GLU A 24 12.12 -15.46 4.80
CA GLU A 24 11.16 -15.61 5.90
C GLU A 24 11.86 -16.11 7.17
N SER A 25 11.25 -15.88 8.30
CA SER A 25 11.70 -16.33 9.60
C SER A 25 10.50 -16.69 10.49
N ASN A 26 10.67 -17.68 11.33
CA ASN A 26 9.76 -18.07 12.39
C ASN A 26 10.47 -18.07 13.76
N SER A 27 11.58 -17.37 13.86
CA SER A 27 12.50 -17.45 15.01
C SER A 27 11.93 -16.90 16.30
N VAL A 28 10.91 -16.04 16.25
CA VAL A 28 10.31 -15.42 17.44
C VAL A 28 9.29 -16.36 18.06
N ARG A 29 8.41 -16.97 17.29
CA ARG A 29 7.38 -17.89 17.77
C ARG A 29 7.81 -19.35 17.77
N GLY A 30 8.77 -19.71 16.90
CA GLY A 30 9.26 -21.08 16.75
C GLY A 30 8.23 -22.08 16.23
N GLY A 31 7.17 -21.58 15.57
CA GLY A 31 6.12 -22.41 14.99
C GLY A 31 6.44 -22.89 13.56
N ASP A 32 5.47 -23.57 12.95
CA ASP A 32 5.57 -24.09 11.58
C ASP A 32 5.29 -23.01 10.51
N THR A 33 4.81 -21.82 10.92
CA THR A 33 4.52 -20.70 10.04
C THR A 33 5.45 -19.53 10.34
N GLU A 34 5.76 -18.77 9.31
CA GLU A 34 6.57 -17.57 9.39
C GLU A 34 5.88 -16.50 10.27
N ASP A 35 6.67 -15.79 11.06
CA ASP A 35 6.27 -14.61 11.82
C ASP A 35 6.80 -13.31 11.21
N THR A 36 7.78 -13.42 10.33
CA THR A 36 8.41 -12.28 9.65
C THR A 36 8.82 -12.68 8.23
N ALA A 37 8.53 -11.84 7.26
CA ALA A 37 9.00 -12.01 5.90
C ALA A 37 9.41 -10.67 5.27
N VAL A 38 10.39 -10.73 4.36
CA VAL A 38 10.80 -9.63 3.50
C VAL A 38 10.83 -10.10 2.05
N ALA A 39 10.43 -9.24 1.13
CA ALA A 39 10.40 -9.56 -0.28
C ALA A 39 10.93 -8.42 -1.15
N LEU A 40 11.59 -8.79 -2.24
CA LEU A 40 11.91 -7.96 -3.39
C LEU A 40 10.89 -8.24 -4.47
N LEU A 41 10.31 -7.20 -5.03
CA LEU A 41 9.30 -7.27 -6.07
C LEU A 41 9.84 -6.66 -7.36
N LYS A 42 9.67 -7.35 -8.49
CA LYS A 42 9.85 -6.80 -9.82
C LYS A 42 8.48 -6.77 -10.49
N PHE A 43 8.11 -5.61 -11.03
CA PHE A 43 6.85 -5.42 -11.73
C PHE A 43 7.04 -5.53 -13.25
N GLN A 44 5.96 -5.82 -13.98
CA GLN A 44 5.98 -5.95 -15.45
C GLN A 44 6.46 -4.70 -16.20
N ASN A 45 6.39 -3.53 -15.58
CA ASN A 45 6.92 -2.28 -16.12
C ASN A 45 8.37 -1.99 -15.69
N GLU A 46 9.11 -3.00 -15.26
CA GLU A 46 10.49 -2.94 -14.76
C GLU A 46 10.67 -2.14 -13.46
N SER A 47 9.62 -1.63 -12.83
CA SER A 47 9.70 -1.01 -11.50
C SER A 47 10.12 -2.05 -10.47
N LEU A 48 10.80 -1.60 -9.42
CA LEU A 48 11.22 -2.44 -8.31
C LEU A 48 10.54 -1.98 -7.02
N GLY A 49 10.23 -2.94 -6.15
CA GLY A 49 9.67 -2.68 -4.84
C GLY A 49 10.28 -3.55 -3.76
N THR A 50 10.13 -3.11 -2.53
CA THR A 50 10.45 -3.90 -1.34
C THR A 50 9.22 -3.98 -0.47
N LEU A 51 9.06 -5.10 0.21
CA LEU A 51 7.97 -5.34 1.12
C LEU A 51 8.52 -6.05 2.35
N SER A 52 8.07 -5.62 3.53
CA SER A 52 8.36 -6.31 4.78
C SER A 52 7.07 -6.48 5.58
N VAL A 53 6.93 -7.60 6.23
CA VAL A 53 5.78 -7.92 7.08
C VAL A 53 6.24 -8.71 8.28
N SER A 54 5.70 -8.36 9.44
CA SER A 54 5.88 -9.12 10.67
C SER A 54 4.69 -8.87 11.59
N ASP A 55 4.31 -9.86 12.36
CA ASP A 55 3.32 -9.74 13.41
C ASP A 55 3.94 -9.86 14.82
N THR A 56 5.26 -9.88 14.89
CA THR A 56 6.03 -9.99 16.13
C THR A 56 6.83 -8.75 16.46
N ILE A 57 6.85 -7.75 15.58
CA ILE A 57 7.52 -6.46 15.83
C ILE A 57 6.55 -5.40 16.33
N ILE A 58 7.00 -4.55 17.25
CA ILE A 58 6.26 -3.35 17.68
C ILE A 58 6.57 -2.24 16.66
N SER A 59 5.55 -1.80 15.94
CA SER A 59 5.73 -0.82 14.88
C SER A 59 4.48 0.06 14.71
N PRO A 60 4.62 1.35 14.39
CA PRO A 60 3.50 2.21 14.02
C PRO A 60 3.10 2.06 12.54
N TRP A 61 3.84 1.24 11.79
CA TRP A 61 3.70 1.12 10.34
C TRP A 61 2.68 0.03 10.01
N SER A 62 1.45 0.44 9.82
CA SER A 62 0.39 -0.32 9.17
C SER A 62 -0.62 0.65 8.56
N TRP A 63 -1.41 0.18 7.62
CA TRP A 63 -2.47 0.99 7.03
C TRP A 63 -3.49 1.41 8.09
N GLU A 64 -3.90 0.48 8.92
CA GLU A 64 -4.89 0.68 9.98
C GLU A 64 -4.47 1.78 10.97
N LEU A 65 -3.20 1.78 11.37
CA LEU A 65 -2.65 2.75 12.32
C LEU A 65 -2.37 4.12 11.69
N THR A 66 -2.28 4.23 10.37
CA THR A 66 -1.82 5.44 9.69
C THR A 66 -2.85 6.13 8.82
N SER A 67 -3.92 5.43 8.37
CA SER A 67 -4.93 5.96 7.44
C SER A 67 -6.06 6.73 8.11
N LYS A 68 -6.37 6.47 9.36
CA LYS A 68 -7.58 6.97 10.07
C LYS A 68 -8.90 6.44 9.52
N GLU A 69 -8.91 5.38 8.75
CA GLU A 69 -10.15 4.83 8.18
C GLU A 69 -11.04 4.15 9.22
N ASN A 70 -10.42 3.56 10.23
CA ASN A 70 -11.14 2.89 11.31
C ASN A 70 -10.80 3.53 12.66
N PRO A 71 -11.77 4.14 13.37
CA PRO A 71 -11.54 4.84 14.63
C PRO A 71 -11.18 3.92 15.81
N ILE A 72 -11.30 2.60 15.67
CA ILE A 72 -10.90 1.62 16.69
C ILE A 72 -9.38 1.63 16.89
N TYR A 73 -8.62 1.90 15.81
CA TYR A 73 -7.16 1.89 15.86
C TYR A 73 -6.58 3.22 16.31
N SER A 74 -5.55 3.13 17.14
CA SER A 74 -4.77 4.28 17.59
C SER A 74 -4.03 4.90 16.41
N TYR A 75 -4.39 6.14 16.05
CA TYR A 75 -3.79 6.81 14.91
C TYR A 75 -2.35 7.26 15.18
N ASN A 76 -1.46 6.89 14.27
CA ASN A 76 -0.09 7.37 14.19
C ASN A 76 0.14 8.10 12.87
N LYS A 77 0.65 9.34 12.94
CA LYS A 77 0.93 10.15 11.75
C LYS A 77 2.27 9.72 11.12
N GLN A 78 2.31 8.50 10.61
CA GLN A 78 3.48 7.94 9.92
C GLN A 78 3.14 7.61 8.47
N THR A 79 4.16 7.53 7.64
CA THR A 79 4.03 7.07 6.26
C THR A 79 4.12 5.56 6.22
N TRP A 80 3.24 4.94 5.46
CA TRP A 80 3.21 3.48 5.25
C TRP A 80 3.79 3.07 3.90
N TYR A 81 3.45 3.81 2.83
CA TYR A 81 4.01 3.59 1.50
C TYR A 81 4.85 4.77 1.05
N TRP A 82 6.02 4.47 0.50
CA TRP A 82 6.87 5.40 -0.24
C TRP A 82 6.92 4.94 -1.69
N ILE A 83 6.40 5.77 -2.60
CA ILE A 83 6.35 5.47 -4.02
C ILE A 83 7.19 6.49 -4.75
N GLY A 84 8.34 6.05 -5.26
CA GLY A 84 9.26 6.88 -6.04
C GLY A 84 8.91 6.85 -7.52
N GLY A 85 8.75 8.01 -8.11
CA GLY A 85 8.60 8.17 -9.56
C GLY A 85 9.63 9.12 -10.13
N THR A 86 9.80 9.11 -11.43
CA THR A 86 10.80 9.92 -12.15
C THR A 86 10.52 11.43 -12.10
N HIS A 87 9.29 11.84 -11.85
CA HIS A 87 8.88 13.24 -11.81
C HIS A 87 8.45 13.71 -10.42
N ALA A 88 8.03 12.79 -9.57
CA ALA A 88 7.59 13.05 -8.22
C ALA A 88 7.59 11.77 -7.39
N SER A 89 7.69 11.91 -6.07
CA SER A 89 7.48 10.81 -5.12
C SER A 89 6.25 11.07 -4.27
N LEU A 90 5.60 10.00 -3.85
CA LEU A 90 4.36 10.04 -3.08
C LEU A 90 4.52 9.27 -1.77
N GLU A 91 4.07 9.88 -0.68
CA GLU A 91 3.92 9.22 0.61
C GLU A 91 2.44 9.01 0.92
N LEU A 92 2.07 7.79 1.28
CA LEU A 92 0.72 7.43 1.69
C LEU A 92 0.70 6.87 3.13
N PRO A 93 -0.39 7.07 3.84
CA PRO A 93 -1.68 7.70 3.46
C PRO A 93 -1.72 9.23 3.57
N GLN A 94 -0.66 9.90 4.03
CA GLN A 94 -0.65 11.36 4.24
C GLN A 94 -0.72 12.19 2.96
N SER A 95 -0.65 11.53 1.78
CA SER A 95 -0.75 12.17 0.46
C SER A 95 0.24 13.33 0.28
N LYS A 96 1.48 13.12 0.72
CA LYS A 96 2.57 14.07 0.53
C LYS A 96 3.23 13.80 -0.81
N ILE A 97 3.40 14.85 -1.59
CA ILE A 97 4.05 14.79 -2.89
C ILE A 97 5.37 15.57 -2.81
N TRP A 98 6.45 14.92 -3.23
CA TRP A 98 7.78 15.51 -3.33
C TRP A 98 8.12 15.73 -4.79
N LYS A 99 8.57 16.92 -5.14
CA LYS A 99 8.95 17.31 -6.49
C LYS A 99 10.21 18.16 -6.49
N SER A 100 10.98 18.06 -7.56
CA SER A 100 12.00 19.06 -7.88
C SER A 100 11.34 20.39 -8.23
N VAL A 101 12.00 21.51 -7.94
CA VAL A 101 11.45 22.86 -8.20
C VAL A 101 11.37 23.13 -9.70
N ASP A 102 12.49 22.95 -10.41
CA ASP A 102 12.55 23.19 -11.85
C ASP A 102 12.74 21.87 -12.64
N LYS A 103 13.95 21.35 -12.59
CA LYS A 103 14.34 20.13 -13.28
C LYS A 103 14.96 19.15 -12.30
N TRP A 104 14.86 17.87 -12.61
CA TRP A 104 15.52 16.87 -11.81
C TRP A 104 17.05 17.04 -11.83
N SER A 105 17.62 17.21 -10.63
CA SER A 105 19.06 17.30 -10.41
C SER A 105 19.35 16.98 -8.95
N TRP A 106 20.49 16.38 -8.67
CA TRP A 106 20.96 16.13 -7.30
C TRP A 106 21.23 17.43 -6.51
N TRP A 107 21.40 18.54 -7.20
CA TRP A 107 21.77 19.83 -6.62
C TRP A 107 20.57 20.75 -6.45
N GLU A 108 19.43 20.41 -7.05
CA GLU A 108 18.22 21.20 -6.97
C GLU A 108 17.42 20.88 -5.69
N PRO A 109 16.86 21.90 -5.05
CA PRO A 109 16.00 21.67 -3.90
C PRO A 109 14.74 20.89 -4.28
N ILE A 110 14.34 19.99 -3.41
CA ILE A 110 13.06 19.31 -3.52
C ILE A 110 12.04 19.99 -2.60
N THR A 111 10.82 20.13 -3.08
CA THR A 111 9.71 20.71 -2.35
C THR A 111 8.68 19.64 -2.00
N ARG A 112 8.01 19.86 -0.89
CA ARG A 112 6.92 19.00 -0.41
C ARG A 112 5.60 19.76 -0.44
N SER A 113 4.61 19.17 -1.07
CA SER A 113 3.22 19.63 -1.02
C SER A 113 2.32 18.54 -0.44
N ASN A 114 1.21 18.94 0.13
CA ASN A 114 0.18 18.00 0.58
C ASN A 114 -0.94 18.02 -0.46
N TYR A 115 -1.27 16.89 -1.02
CA TYR A 115 -2.45 16.74 -1.85
C TYR A 115 -3.67 16.56 -0.95
N LYS A 116 -4.66 17.43 -1.11
CA LYS A 116 -5.93 17.29 -0.39
C LYS A 116 -6.77 16.25 -1.12
N ILE A 117 -6.78 15.04 -0.60
CA ILE A 117 -7.77 14.05 -1.02
C ILE A 117 -9.14 14.55 -0.58
N GLY A 118 -10.11 14.55 -1.48
CA GLY A 118 -11.50 14.88 -1.15
C GLY A 118 -11.99 14.03 0.01
N LYS A 119 -12.84 14.59 0.86
CA LYS A 119 -13.45 13.80 1.94
C LYS A 119 -14.30 12.68 1.30
N TYR A 120 -13.94 11.45 1.54
CA TYR A 120 -14.81 10.33 1.26
C TYR A 120 -16.08 10.48 2.10
N LYS A 121 -17.24 10.42 1.45
CA LYS A 121 -18.53 10.55 2.14
C LYS A 121 -18.91 9.26 2.88
N ASP A 122 -18.39 8.14 2.42
CA ASP A 122 -18.77 6.81 2.91
C ASP A 122 -17.55 6.05 3.43
N TYR A 123 -17.79 5.20 4.42
CA TYR A 123 -16.77 4.27 4.90
C TYR A 123 -16.36 3.28 3.80
N PRO A 124 -15.06 2.92 3.67
CA PRO A 124 -14.58 2.00 2.63
C PRO A 124 -15.34 0.66 2.60
N LEU A 125 -15.66 0.09 3.76
CA LEU A 125 -16.45 -1.14 3.86
C LEU A 125 -17.88 -0.99 3.31
N ALA A 126 -18.51 0.16 3.51
CA ALA A 126 -19.83 0.41 2.95
C ALA A 126 -19.78 0.51 1.41
N GLN A 127 -18.74 1.13 0.87
CA GLN A 127 -18.53 1.18 -0.57
C GLN A 127 -18.26 -0.21 -1.17
N GLN A 128 -17.45 -1.02 -0.49
CA GLN A 128 -17.18 -2.40 -0.88
C GLN A 128 -18.47 -3.22 -0.93
N LEU A 129 -19.31 -3.14 0.10
CA LEU A 129 -20.60 -3.82 0.14
C LEU A 129 -21.53 -3.36 -0.97
N ASN A 130 -21.62 -2.05 -1.21
CA ASN A 130 -22.44 -1.50 -2.28
C ASN A 130 -21.97 -1.96 -3.66
N ASN A 131 -20.67 -2.00 -3.89
CA ASN A 131 -20.07 -2.53 -5.12
C ASN A 131 -20.42 -4.02 -5.30
N PHE A 132 -20.27 -4.82 -4.26
CA PHE A 132 -20.62 -6.25 -4.27
C PHE A 132 -22.09 -6.47 -4.62
N LEU A 133 -23.00 -5.73 -3.97
CA LEU A 133 -24.44 -5.81 -4.26
C LEU A 133 -24.76 -5.39 -5.71
N ALA A 134 -24.07 -4.38 -6.24
CA ALA A 134 -24.26 -3.95 -7.62
C ALA A 134 -23.77 -5.02 -8.63
N VAL A 135 -22.67 -5.70 -8.33
CA VAL A 135 -22.18 -6.82 -9.15
C VAL A 135 -23.17 -7.99 -9.16
N ILE A 136 -23.69 -8.40 -7.97
CA ILE A 136 -24.69 -9.46 -7.88
C ILE A 136 -25.95 -9.12 -8.68
N LYS A 137 -26.39 -7.85 -8.62
CA LYS A 137 -27.56 -7.38 -9.38
C LYS A 137 -27.26 -7.19 -10.88
N LYS A 138 -26.06 -7.54 -11.35
CA LYS A 138 -25.59 -7.34 -12.74
C LYS A 138 -25.69 -5.88 -13.23
N MET A 139 -25.69 -4.94 -12.31
CA MET A 139 -25.75 -3.51 -12.62
C MET A 139 -24.38 -2.89 -12.89
N LYS A 140 -23.29 -3.63 -12.53
CA LYS A 140 -21.91 -3.18 -12.68
C LYS A 140 -21.00 -4.38 -12.86
N ASN A 141 -19.91 -4.20 -13.63
CA ASN A 141 -18.82 -5.16 -13.66
C ASN A 141 -18.01 -5.09 -12.36
N GLN A 142 -17.36 -6.19 -12.00
CA GLN A 142 -16.48 -6.23 -10.83
C GLN A 142 -15.37 -5.20 -10.98
N SER A 143 -15.18 -4.34 -9.97
CA SER A 143 -14.18 -3.26 -10.01
C SER A 143 -12.75 -3.75 -9.73
N VAL A 144 -12.63 -4.91 -9.11
CA VAL A 144 -11.35 -5.58 -8.85
C VAL A 144 -11.49 -7.02 -9.32
N GLN A 145 -10.67 -7.43 -10.26
CA GLN A 145 -10.50 -8.84 -10.60
C GLN A 145 -9.51 -9.43 -9.60
N GLY A 146 -10.03 -10.03 -8.53
CA GLY A 146 -9.23 -10.92 -7.71
C GLY A 146 -8.87 -12.13 -8.55
N TRP A 147 -7.63 -12.29 -8.91
CA TRP A 147 -7.14 -13.57 -9.42
C TRP A 147 -7.18 -14.53 -8.23
N MET A 148 -8.12 -15.46 -8.25
CA MET A 148 -8.01 -16.63 -7.39
C MET A 148 -6.84 -17.45 -7.89
N VAL A 149 -5.84 -17.61 -7.04
CA VAL A 149 -4.81 -18.64 -7.18
C VAL A 149 -5.36 -19.94 -6.63
#